data_1527a789ace648f86b35be75880bd6b2
#
_entry.id   1527a789ace648f86b35be75880bd6b2
#
_cell.length_a   1.000
_cell.length_b   1.000
_cell.length_c   1.000
_cell.angle_alpha   90.00
_cell.angle_beta   90.00
_cell.angle_gamma   90.00
#
_symmetry.space_group_name_H-M   'P 1'
#
loop_
_entity.id
_entity.type
_entity.pdbx_description
1 polymer ?
#
loop_
_entity_poly.entity_id
_entity_poly.type
_entity_poly.pdbx_seq_one_letter_code
_entity_poly.pdbx_strand_id
1 'polypeptide(L)'
;MSPLAGLAIVHTGLVCQDMTAAQARLSESLQLSWIDDNREEWPLTVFGKPVSLNLRIAHASTGVANFELIEAVPDTPWVTSQAIVQHHVCLHSPESSEVCHSLEALGYQRLLGAAGDPQGYFQDPDGLLIEIVGDTLLAYLNDYYEQSQRAMARANDAA
;
A
#
# COMPACT_ATOMS: atom_id res chain seq x y z
N MET A 1 7.63 17.01 18.39
CA MET A 1 7.51 17.08 16.90
C MET A 1 6.86 15.80 16.45
N SER A 2 5.94 15.84 15.47
CA SER A 2 5.29 14.61 14.97
C SER A 2 6.32 13.69 14.32
N PRO A 3 6.34 12.38 14.59
CA PRO A 3 7.24 11.43 13.92
C PRO A 3 6.97 11.31 12.41
N LEU A 4 5.83 11.81 11.94
CA LEU A 4 5.47 11.84 10.52
C LEU A 4 5.90 13.11 9.79
N ALA A 5 6.42 14.11 10.51
CA ALA A 5 6.78 15.39 9.90
C ALA A 5 7.97 15.22 8.94
N GLY A 6 7.76 15.63 7.69
CA GLY A 6 8.80 15.61 6.66
C GLY A 6 9.01 14.26 5.98
N LEU A 7 8.20 13.22 6.30
CA LEU A 7 8.25 11.95 5.57
C LEU A 7 7.72 12.10 4.15
N ALA A 8 8.34 11.37 3.22
CA ALA A 8 7.91 11.35 1.83
C ALA A 8 6.70 10.41 1.65
N ILE A 9 5.70 10.85 0.88
CA ILE A 9 4.61 9.99 0.43
C ILE A 9 5.15 9.08 -0.68
N VAL A 10 4.96 7.76 -0.52
CA VAL A 10 5.35 6.74 -1.50
C VAL A 10 4.18 6.46 -2.44
N HIS A 11 3.01 6.16 -1.88
CA HIS A 11 1.79 5.91 -2.65
C HIS A 11 0.52 6.20 -1.85
N THR A 12 -0.59 6.24 -2.57
CA THR A 12 -1.94 6.15 -2.03
C THR A 12 -2.43 4.71 -2.18
N GLY A 13 -2.79 4.07 -1.08
CA GLY A 13 -3.38 2.73 -1.07
C GLY A 13 -4.89 2.77 -1.28
N LEU A 14 -5.37 1.90 -2.15
CA LEU A 14 -6.77 1.69 -2.47
C LEU A 14 -7.16 0.25 -2.13
N VAL A 15 -8.37 0.04 -1.65
CA VAL A 15 -8.95 -1.30 -1.46
C VAL A 15 -10.17 -1.43 -2.36
N CYS A 16 -10.31 -2.56 -3.07
CA CYS A 16 -11.42 -2.84 -3.96
C CYS A 16 -12.07 -4.19 -3.65
N GLN A 17 -13.33 -4.36 -4.08
CA GLN A 17 -14.03 -5.64 -3.99
C GLN A 17 -13.67 -6.62 -5.12
N ASP A 18 -13.33 -6.10 -6.30
CA ASP A 18 -12.98 -6.86 -7.50
C ASP A 18 -11.78 -6.18 -8.17
N MET A 19 -10.63 -6.85 -8.14
CA MET A 19 -9.37 -6.34 -8.69
C MET A 19 -9.48 -6.04 -10.18
N THR A 20 -10.08 -6.95 -10.95
CA THR A 20 -10.16 -6.82 -12.41
C THR A 20 -11.03 -5.63 -12.83
N ALA A 21 -12.19 -5.49 -12.19
CA ALA A 21 -13.09 -4.37 -12.45
C ALA A 21 -12.48 -3.03 -12.01
N ALA A 22 -11.78 -3.02 -10.86
CA ALA A 22 -11.13 -1.83 -10.34
C ALA A 22 -9.96 -1.37 -11.23
N GLN A 23 -9.10 -2.29 -11.66
CA GLN A 23 -8.00 -1.98 -12.59
C GLN A 23 -8.53 -1.41 -13.91
N ALA A 24 -9.56 -2.03 -14.50
CA ALA A 24 -10.16 -1.55 -15.75
C ALA A 24 -10.71 -0.11 -15.61
N ARG A 25 -11.49 0.14 -14.55
CA ARG A 25 -12.08 1.47 -14.28
C ARG A 25 -11.02 2.54 -14.05
N LEU A 26 -9.99 2.24 -13.24
CA LEU A 26 -8.95 3.21 -12.92
C LEU A 26 -8.01 3.45 -14.12
N SER A 27 -7.75 2.43 -14.94
CA SER A 27 -7.01 2.57 -16.20
C SER A 27 -7.72 3.52 -17.16
N GLU A 28 -9.03 3.37 -17.30
CA GLU A 28 -9.84 4.27 -18.13
C GLU A 28 -9.83 5.72 -17.62
N SER A 29 -9.99 5.89 -16.29
CA SER A 29 -10.15 7.22 -15.68
C SER A 29 -8.83 7.97 -15.52
N LEU A 30 -7.72 7.28 -15.22
CA LEU A 30 -6.43 7.85 -14.85
C LEU A 30 -5.30 7.47 -15.82
N GLN A 31 -5.62 6.71 -16.88
CA GLN A 31 -4.65 6.21 -17.87
C GLN A 31 -3.51 5.41 -17.23
N LEU A 32 -3.83 4.58 -16.23
CA LEU A 32 -2.85 3.77 -15.50
C LEU A 32 -2.57 2.44 -16.20
N SER A 33 -1.33 1.98 -16.10
CA SER A 33 -0.92 0.61 -16.43
C SER A 33 -0.55 -0.11 -15.14
N TRP A 34 -1.32 -1.12 -14.76
CA TRP A 34 -1.15 -1.87 -13.53
C TRP A 34 -0.10 -2.98 -13.70
N ILE A 35 0.70 -3.19 -12.67
CA ILE A 35 1.66 -4.29 -12.56
C ILE A 35 1.24 -5.12 -11.34
N ASP A 36 0.88 -6.38 -11.58
CA ASP A 36 0.45 -7.28 -10.51
C ASP A 36 1.62 -7.70 -9.61
N ASP A 37 1.35 -7.76 -8.30
CA ASP A 37 2.25 -8.20 -7.24
C ASP A 37 1.51 -9.16 -6.29
N ASN A 38 0.93 -10.22 -6.84
CA ASN A 38 0.15 -11.16 -6.07
C ASN A 38 1.04 -11.97 -5.11
N ARG A 39 0.53 -12.23 -3.92
CA ARG A 39 1.22 -12.99 -2.87
C ARG A 39 0.45 -14.25 -2.54
N GLU A 40 1.14 -15.36 -2.43
CA GLU A 40 0.57 -16.64 -2.00
C GLU A 40 1.15 -17.02 -0.64
N GLU A 41 0.28 -17.47 0.27
CA GLU A 41 0.66 -17.91 1.63
C GLU A 41 1.59 -16.92 2.36
N TRP A 42 1.35 -15.62 2.17
CA TRP A 42 2.21 -14.58 2.75
C TRP A 42 2.05 -14.52 4.26
N PRO A 43 3.14 -14.73 5.05
CA PRO A 43 3.07 -14.70 6.51
C PRO A 43 3.02 -13.27 7.03
N LEU A 44 1.95 -12.94 7.74
CA LEU A 44 1.69 -11.62 8.30
C LEU A 44 1.27 -11.73 9.76
N THR A 45 1.37 -10.62 10.47
CA THR A 45 0.68 -10.40 11.75
C THR A 45 -0.47 -9.43 11.48
N VAL A 46 -1.71 -9.85 11.73
CA VAL A 46 -2.92 -9.04 11.57
C VAL A 46 -3.63 -8.93 12.92
N PHE A 47 -3.88 -7.70 13.38
CA PHE A 47 -4.43 -7.43 14.72
C PHE A 47 -3.72 -8.20 15.84
N GLY A 48 -2.37 -8.30 15.76
CA GLY A 48 -1.54 -9.01 16.72
C GLY A 48 -1.53 -10.53 16.59
N LYS A 49 -2.20 -11.11 15.58
CA LYS A 49 -2.28 -12.57 15.37
C LYS A 49 -1.51 -12.98 14.11
N PRO A 50 -0.71 -14.05 14.17
CA PRO A 50 -0.07 -14.58 12.97
C PRO A 50 -1.11 -15.21 12.04
N VAL A 51 -1.01 -14.86 10.76
CA VAL A 51 -1.88 -15.38 9.67
C VAL A 51 -1.04 -15.66 8.43
N SER A 52 -1.56 -16.47 7.53
CA SER A 52 -1.01 -16.65 6.19
C SER A 52 -2.10 -16.32 5.18
N LEU A 53 -1.84 -15.38 4.27
CA LEU A 53 -2.85 -14.81 3.36
C LEU A 53 -2.42 -14.93 1.90
N ASN A 54 -3.42 -15.17 1.04
CA ASN A 54 -3.28 -14.95 -0.39
C ASN A 54 -3.81 -13.55 -0.70
N LEU A 55 -2.97 -12.72 -1.31
CA LEU A 55 -3.30 -11.33 -1.63
C LEU A 55 -3.20 -11.08 -3.12
N ARG A 56 -4.19 -10.38 -3.65
CA ARG A 56 -4.11 -9.76 -4.96
C ARG A 56 -3.76 -8.30 -4.77
N ILE A 57 -2.58 -7.93 -5.23
CA ILE A 57 -2.03 -6.58 -5.13
C ILE A 57 -1.60 -6.14 -6.53
N ALA A 58 -1.78 -4.88 -6.85
CA ALA A 58 -1.25 -4.29 -8.07
C ALA A 58 -0.75 -2.86 -7.80
N HIS A 59 0.28 -2.48 -8.54
CA HIS A 59 0.91 -1.16 -8.43
C HIS A 59 0.82 -0.41 -9.75
N ALA A 60 0.61 0.91 -9.68
CA ALA A 60 0.61 1.79 -10.84
C ALA A 60 1.18 3.16 -10.52
N SER A 61 1.66 3.86 -11.55
CA SER A 61 2.19 5.22 -11.43
C SER A 61 1.79 6.09 -12.62
N THR A 62 1.41 7.34 -12.33
CA THR A 62 1.25 8.40 -13.36
C THR A 62 2.56 9.13 -13.65
N GLY A 63 3.65 8.80 -12.94
CA GLY A 63 4.91 9.54 -12.95
C GLY A 63 4.99 10.63 -11.88
N VAL A 64 3.85 11.14 -11.40
CA VAL A 64 3.76 12.13 -10.31
C VAL A 64 3.02 11.60 -9.08
N ALA A 65 2.21 10.55 -9.23
CA ALA A 65 1.50 9.88 -8.16
C ALA A 65 1.57 8.37 -8.34
N ASN A 66 1.81 7.66 -7.26
CA ASN A 66 1.85 6.21 -7.21
C ASN A 66 0.61 5.67 -6.49
N PHE A 67 0.15 4.52 -6.93
CA PHE A 67 -1.02 3.83 -6.38
C PHE A 67 -0.69 2.37 -6.10
N GLU A 68 -1.20 1.89 -4.97
CA GLU A 68 -1.33 0.47 -4.66
C GLU A 68 -2.81 0.13 -4.64
N LEU A 69 -3.19 -0.97 -5.29
CA LEU A 69 -4.55 -1.50 -5.27
C LEU A 69 -4.52 -2.89 -4.65
N ILE A 70 -5.35 -3.12 -3.64
CA ILE A 70 -5.45 -4.39 -2.91
C ILE A 70 -6.89 -4.88 -3.00
N GLU A 71 -7.09 -6.16 -3.36
CA GLU A 71 -8.41 -6.78 -3.27
C GLU A 71 -8.76 -7.07 -1.81
N ALA A 72 -9.99 -6.75 -1.42
CA ALA A 72 -10.45 -6.89 -0.05
C ALA A 72 -10.31 -8.32 0.47
N VAL A 73 -9.80 -8.46 1.69
CA VAL A 73 -9.64 -9.74 2.39
C VAL A 73 -10.38 -9.67 3.72
N PRO A 74 -11.34 -10.57 3.99
CA PRO A 74 -12.05 -10.62 5.26
C PRO A 74 -11.11 -10.74 6.45
N ASP A 75 -11.52 -10.20 7.60
CA ASP A 75 -10.80 -10.27 8.88
C ASP A 75 -9.40 -9.61 8.85
N THR A 76 -9.18 -8.68 7.93
CA THR A 76 -7.96 -7.86 7.83
C THR A 76 -8.31 -6.37 7.81
N PRO A 77 -7.33 -5.46 7.89
CA PRO A 77 -7.57 -4.03 7.64
C PRO A 77 -8.06 -3.74 6.21
N TRP A 78 -7.76 -4.61 5.24
CA TRP A 78 -8.14 -4.45 3.84
C TRP A 78 -9.59 -4.91 3.59
N VAL A 79 -10.55 -4.13 4.06
CA VAL A 79 -11.98 -4.39 3.89
C VAL A 79 -12.68 -3.16 3.32
N THR A 80 -13.69 -3.38 2.50
CA THR A 80 -14.56 -2.32 1.99
C THR A 80 -15.94 -2.85 1.64
N SER A 81 -16.98 -2.04 1.85
CA SER A 81 -18.33 -2.25 1.32
C SER A 81 -18.56 -1.50 0.00
N GLN A 82 -17.59 -0.69 -0.44
CA GLN A 82 -17.62 0.06 -1.70
C GLN A 82 -16.82 -0.68 -2.76
N ALA A 83 -17.13 -0.43 -4.04
CA ALA A 83 -16.39 -1.03 -5.14
C ALA A 83 -14.89 -0.70 -5.09
N ILE A 84 -14.54 0.55 -4.73
CA ILE A 84 -13.17 1.02 -4.49
C ILE A 84 -13.23 2.09 -3.41
N VAL A 85 -12.28 2.08 -2.48
CA VAL A 85 -12.12 3.10 -1.43
C VAL A 85 -10.64 3.48 -1.30
N GLN A 86 -10.37 4.75 -1.00
CA GLN A 86 -9.05 5.15 -0.50
C GLN A 86 -8.88 4.58 0.90
N HIS A 87 -7.77 3.88 1.13
CA HIS A 87 -7.57 3.11 2.35
C HIS A 87 -6.48 3.68 3.24
N HIS A 88 -5.28 3.90 2.70
CA HIS A 88 -4.14 4.38 3.47
C HIS A 88 -3.24 5.30 2.65
N VAL A 89 -2.32 5.97 3.34
CA VAL A 89 -1.19 6.67 2.76
C VAL A 89 0.08 5.95 3.20
N CYS A 90 0.92 5.58 2.24
CA CYS A 90 2.23 4.98 2.51
C CYS A 90 3.29 6.07 2.62
N LEU A 91 4.06 6.04 3.71
CA LEU A 91 5.12 6.99 4.02
C LEU A 91 6.46 6.27 4.14
N HIS A 92 7.50 6.87 3.61
CA HIS A 92 8.86 6.34 3.70
C HIS A 92 9.67 7.04 4.78
N SER A 93 10.43 6.23 5.52
CA SER A 93 11.51 6.69 6.40
C SER A 93 12.70 5.74 6.35
N PRO A 94 13.93 6.21 6.19
CA PRO A 94 15.13 5.38 6.38
C PRO A 94 15.24 4.86 7.82
N GLU A 95 14.64 5.58 8.79
CA GLU A 95 14.56 5.22 10.21
C GLU A 95 13.17 4.63 10.55
N SER A 96 12.60 3.83 9.63
CA SER A 96 11.24 3.30 9.72
C SER A 96 10.94 2.60 11.05
N SER A 97 11.88 1.85 11.61
CA SER A 97 11.72 1.18 12.91
C SER A 97 11.51 2.18 14.06
N GLU A 98 12.28 3.27 14.09
CA GLU A 98 12.17 4.31 15.12
C GLU A 98 10.86 5.08 15.00
N VAL A 99 10.44 5.35 13.73
CA VAL A 99 9.15 5.98 13.45
C VAL A 99 8.01 5.09 13.96
N CYS A 100 8.03 3.79 13.66
CA CYS A 100 7.00 2.85 14.10
C CYS A 100 6.89 2.77 15.62
N HIS A 101 8.00 2.65 16.35
CA HIS A 101 8.00 2.67 17.83
C HIS A 101 7.47 4.00 18.38
N SER A 102 7.80 5.13 17.71
CA SER A 102 7.30 6.45 18.12
C SER A 102 5.80 6.58 17.92
N LEU A 103 5.24 6.00 16.84
CA LEU A 103 3.80 5.96 16.59
C LEU A 103 3.07 5.15 17.66
N GLU A 104 3.57 3.97 18.02
CA GLU A 104 3.00 3.15 19.10
C GLU A 104 3.02 3.90 20.44
N ALA A 105 4.12 4.57 20.77
CA ALA A 105 4.24 5.39 21.98
C ALA A 105 3.26 6.58 22.02
N LEU A 106 2.82 7.07 20.86
CA LEU A 106 1.81 8.12 20.71
C LEU A 106 0.37 7.59 20.66
N GLY A 107 0.17 6.27 20.82
CA GLY A 107 -1.15 5.65 20.86
C GLY A 107 -1.71 5.22 19.49
N TYR A 108 -0.91 5.24 18.43
CA TYR A 108 -1.28 4.61 17.16
C TYR A 108 -1.36 3.09 17.36
N GLN A 109 -2.37 2.49 16.79
CA GLN A 109 -2.55 1.04 16.83
C GLN A 109 -1.92 0.40 15.58
N ARG A 110 -0.95 -0.50 15.78
CA ARG A 110 -0.45 -1.33 14.68
C ARG A 110 -1.47 -2.39 14.31
N LEU A 111 -1.93 -2.37 13.06
CA LEU A 111 -2.97 -3.26 12.56
C LEU A 111 -2.41 -4.46 11.81
N LEU A 112 -1.32 -4.26 11.05
CA LEU A 112 -0.78 -5.27 10.16
C LEU A 112 0.71 -5.01 9.91
N GLY A 113 1.48 -6.08 9.68
CA GLY A 113 2.87 -6.04 9.24
C GLY A 113 3.46 -7.43 9.12
N ALA A 114 4.66 -7.54 8.55
CA ALA A 114 5.39 -8.79 8.51
C ALA A 114 5.79 -9.22 9.93
N ALA A 115 5.89 -10.54 10.14
CA ALA A 115 6.28 -11.08 11.44
C ALA A 115 7.73 -10.67 11.80
N GLY A 116 7.90 -10.06 12.98
CA GLY A 116 9.21 -9.59 13.45
C GLY A 116 9.72 -8.28 12.83
N ASP A 117 8.98 -7.68 11.90
CA ASP A 117 9.28 -6.38 11.32
C ASP A 117 8.42 -5.31 12.00
N PRO A 118 8.97 -4.19 12.50
CA PRO A 118 8.18 -3.10 13.06
C PRO A 118 7.37 -2.35 12.00
N GLN A 119 7.75 -2.38 10.73
CA GLN A 119 7.04 -1.73 9.64
C GLN A 119 5.64 -2.31 9.42
N GLY A 120 4.76 -1.53 8.79
CA GLY A 120 3.40 -1.96 8.47
C GLY A 120 2.37 -0.85 8.60
N TYR A 121 1.13 -1.26 8.84
CA TYR A 121 -0.03 -0.37 8.90
C TYR A 121 -0.34 0.04 10.32
N PHE A 122 -0.53 1.34 10.51
CA PHE A 122 -0.89 1.97 11.76
C PHE A 122 -2.19 2.76 11.61
N GLN A 123 -3.03 2.73 12.62
CA GLN A 123 -4.21 3.55 12.71
C GLN A 123 -4.03 4.59 13.82
N ASP A 124 -4.26 5.84 13.50
CA ASP A 124 -4.30 6.89 14.51
C ASP A 124 -5.61 6.83 15.35
N PRO A 125 -5.70 7.57 16.47
CA PRO A 125 -6.91 7.59 17.29
C PRO A 125 -8.17 8.07 16.56
N ASP A 126 -8.05 8.82 15.47
CA ASP A 126 -9.16 9.35 14.67
C ASP A 126 -9.52 8.44 13.48
N GLY A 127 -8.79 7.34 13.29
CA GLY A 127 -9.07 6.31 12.28
C GLY A 127 -8.30 6.46 10.98
N LEU A 128 -7.38 7.43 10.85
CA LEU A 128 -6.52 7.55 9.68
C LEU A 128 -5.55 6.35 9.60
N LEU A 129 -5.52 5.71 8.45
CA LEU A 129 -4.61 4.60 8.17
C LEU A 129 -3.35 5.09 7.46
N ILE A 130 -2.20 4.73 8.01
CA ILE A 130 -0.89 5.00 7.42
C ILE A 130 -0.09 3.71 7.36
N GLU A 131 0.72 3.58 6.32
CA GLU A 131 1.73 2.55 6.18
C GLU A 131 3.11 3.18 6.32
N ILE A 132 4.01 2.55 7.05
CA ILE A 132 5.41 2.98 7.18
C ILE A 132 6.31 1.95 6.53
N VAL A 133 7.15 2.41 5.60
CA VAL A 133 8.10 1.58 4.87
C VAL A 133 9.53 2.12 4.98
N GLY A 134 10.49 1.20 5.03
CA GLY A 134 11.93 1.50 5.00
C GLY A 134 12.51 1.41 3.59
N ASP A 135 13.84 1.60 3.49
CA ASP A 135 14.56 1.67 2.22
C ASP A 135 14.41 0.41 1.36
N THR A 136 14.43 -0.77 1.97
CA THR A 136 14.33 -2.04 1.23
C THR A 136 12.98 -2.19 0.54
N LEU A 137 11.88 -1.90 1.26
CA LEU A 137 10.54 -1.99 0.68
C LEU A 137 10.29 -0.84 -0.30
N LEU A 138 10.81 0.37 -0.04
CA LEU A 138 10.76 1.46 -1.00
C LEU A 138 11.42 1.10 -2.33
N ALA A 139 12.62 0.51 -2.31
CA ALA A 139 13.31 0.08 -3.52
C ALA A 139 12.49 -0.95 -4.31
N TYR A 140 11.90 -1.92 -3.60
CA TYR A 140 11.01 -2.92 -4.18
C TYR A 140 9.78 -2.28 -4.85
N LEU A 141 9.08 -1.37 -4.17
CA LEU A 141 7.92 -0.66 -4.70
C LEU A 141 8.27 0.21 -5.92
N ASN A 142 9.40 0.89 -5.89
CA ASN A 142 9.86 1.74 -6.98
C ASN A 142 10.06 0.96 -8.28
N ASP A 143 10.51 -0.31 -8.22
CA ASP A 143 10.64 -1.15 -9.41
C ASP A 143 9.27 -1.37 -10.10
N TYR A 144 8.20 -1.60 -9.34
CA TYR A 144 6.83 -1.71 -9.87
C TYR A 144 6.36 -0.40 -10.50
N TYR A 145 6.59 0.73 -9.85
CA TYR A 145 6.18 2.03 -10.38
C TYR A 145 6.91 2.38 -11.68
N GLU A 146 8.20 2.07 -11.77
CA GLU A 146 8.95 2.23 -13.01
C GLU A 146 8.46 1.29 -14.12
N GLN A 147 8.12 0.05 -13.82
CA GLN A 147 7.52 -0.88 -14.77
C GLN A 147 6.18 -0.35 -15.29
N SER A 148 5.32 0.17 -14.40
CA SER A 148 4.04 0.80 -14.76
C SER A 148 4.23 1.97 -15.71
N GLN A 149 5.16 2.89 -15.41
CA GLN A 149 5.47 4.03 -16.27
C GLN A 149 5.98 3.61 -17.66
N ARG A 150 6.86 2.59 -17.70
CA ARG A 150 7.35 2.04 -18.99
C ARG A 150 6.23 1.40 -19.81
N ALA A 151 5.29 0.71 -19.15
CA ALA A 151 4.13 0.10 -19.83
C ALA A 151 3.19 1.18 -20.40
N MET A 152 2.92 2.25 -19.62
CA MET A 152 2.10 3.37 -20.05
C MET A 152 2.72 4.12 -21.24
N ALA A 153 4.02 4.36 -21.23
CA ALA A 153 4.71 5.01 -22.34
C ALA A 153 4.59 4.22 -23.65
N ARG A 154 4.79 2.89 -23.59
CA ARG A 154 4.63 2.01 -24.76
C ARG A 154 3.19 2.00 -25.32
N ALA A 155 2.18 2.07 -24.45
CA ALA A 155 0.79 2.13 -24.90
C ALA A 155 0.48 3.43 -25.63
N ASN A 156 1.06 4.55 -25.19
CA ASN A 156 0.90 5.86 -25.83
C ASN A 156 1.62 5.94 -27.18
N ASP A 157 2.78 5.29 -27.33
CA ASP A 157 3.54 5.26 -28.60
C ASP A 157 2.87 4.37 -29.67
N ALA A 158 1.97 3.48 -29.27
CA ALA A 158 1.24 2.57 -30.16
C ALA A 158 -0.14 3.06 -30.61
N ALA A 159 -0.61 4.17 -30.05
CA ALA A 159 -1.93 4.78 -30.30
C ALA A 159 -1.87 5.90 -31.35
#